data_ead71432473fd2d02222f377158d726a
#
_entry.id   ead71432473fd2d02222f377158d726a
#
_cell.length_a   1.000
_cell.length_b   1.000
_cell.length_c   1.000
_cell.angle_alpha   90.00
_cell.angle_beta   90.00
_cell.angle_gamma   90.00
#
_symmetry.space_group_name_H-M   'P 1'
#
loop_
_entity.id
_entity.type
_entity.pdbx_description
1 polymer ?
#
loop_
_entity_poly.entity_id
_entity_poly.type
_entity_poly.pdbx_seq_one_letter_code
_entity_poly.pdbx_strand_id
1 'polypeptide(L)'
;MRMRTGFLLLLVLLAFPLAILGQDATPEATPEAAPIELPAVDPLAVTGDIVTAGSSTVFPLSEAVAQLFIDEGFSGAVTIDSVGTGGGFERFCGKGETDVANASRPVKDSEVEACAALSPARTPIAFRVGTDALAVVVSSANDFAEALTCQQLAAAFSGQAATWADLDPSWPAEAIRLFSPGSDSGTFDYFVEAVLEAEDCGNLGDEAEAAILGAANIQFSEDDHVLVQGVEGSPYALGYFGFAYYSEEADRLKALAIDGGSGPVAPSFDTVEAGEYLLARPLYIYSDATVMQDKPQVADFINFYLSNVDSVIGDVGYFPASTEALNEARQAWLDAMGQ
;
A
#
# COMPACT_ATOMS: atom_id res chain seq x y z
N MET A 1 -9.14 -102.91 -13.83
CA MET A 1 -10.16 -102.34 -12.92
C MET A 1 -9.44 -101.58 -11.80
N ARG A 2 -9.14 -100.32 -11.97
CA ARG A 2 -8.70 -99.39 -10.92
C ARG A 2 -8.99 -97.97 -11.41
N MET A 3 -10.01 -97.39 -10.80
CA MET A 3 -10.37 -95.96 -10.92
C MET A 3 -9.29 -95.05 -10.41
N ARG A 4 -8.88 -94.08 -11.17
CA ARG A 4 -8.02 -92.91 -10.70
C ARG A 4 -8.83 -91.65 -10.80
N THR A 5 -9.17 -91.18 -9.63
CA THR A 5 -9.85 -89.94 -9.39
C THR A 5 -8.84 -88.77 -9.62
N GLY A 6 -9.12 -87.92 -10.61
CA GLY A 6 -8.37 -86.71 -10.83
C GLY A 6 -8.94 -85.55 -9.98
N PHE A 7 -8.11 -84.96 -9.16
CA PHE A 7 -8.41 -83.77 -8.33
C PHE A 7 -8.15 -82.50 -9.18
N LEU A 8 -9.21 -81.77 -9.47
CA LEU A 8 -9.12 -80.52 -10.20
C LEU A 8 -8.91 -79.42 -9.19
N LEU A 9 -7.72 -78.77 -9.17
CA LEU A 9 -7.41 -77.61 -8.29
C LEU A 9 -7.89 -76.32 -8.95
N LEU A 10 -8.93 -75.72 -8.38
CA LEU A 10 -9.49 -74.46 -8.81
C LEU A 10 -8.67 -73.31 -8.21
N LEU A 11 -7.87 -72.60 -9.01
CA LEU A 11 -7.09 -71.44 -8.61
C LEU A 11 -8.01 -70.20 -8.66
N VAL A 12 -8.44 -69.71 -7.48
CA VAL A 12 -9.19 -68.46 -7.36
C VAL A 12 -8.17 -67.30 -7.32
N LEU A 13 -8.10 -66.51 -8.41
CA LEU A 13 -7.38 -65.23 -8.44
C LEU A 13 -8.23 -64.18 -7.73
N LEU A 14 -7.81 -63.81 -6.52
CA LEU A 14 -8.29 -62.61 -5.83
C LEU A 14 -7.64 -61.37 -6.46
N ALA A 15 -8.40 -60.61 -7.24
CA ALA A 15 -8.01 -59.29 -7.71
C ALA A 15 -8.21 -58.28 -6.56
N PHE A 16 -7.13 -57.78 -5.97
CA PHE A 16 -7.16 -56.63 -5.10
C PHE A 16 -7.25 -55.37 -5.95
N PRO A 17 -8.17 -54.44 -5.67
CA PRO A 17 -8.13 -53.14 -6.30
C PRO A 17 -6.96 -52.33 -5.69
N LEU A 18 -6.03 -51.91 -6.56
CA LEU A 18 -4.98 -50.95 -6.24
C LEU A 18 -5.67 -49.60 -5.97
N ALA A 19 -5.78 -49.20 -4.72
CA ALA A 19 -6.15 -47.84 -4.35
C ALA A 19 -5.01 -46.91 -4.78
N ILE A 20 -5.25 -46.12 -5.82
CA ILE A 20 -4.38 -45.00 -6.18
C ILE A 20 -4.59 -43.94 -5.08
N LEU A 21 -3.64 -43.84 -4.15
CA LEU A 21 -3.50 -42.70 -3.27
C LEU A 21 -3.20 -41.50 -4.17
N GLY A 22 -4.21 -40.65 -4.36
CA GLY A 22 -4.00 -39.33 -4.92
C GLY A 22 -2.99 -38.61 -4.02
N GLN A 23 -1.81 -38.29 -4.54
CA GLN A 23 -0.92 -37.32 -3.95
C GLN A 23 -1.61 -35.96 -4.14
N ASP A 24 -2.10 -35.38 -3.05
CA ASP A 24 -2.40 -33.96 -2.99
C ASP A 24 -1.10 -33.23 -3.33
N ALA A 25 -1.03 -32.71 -4.54
CA ALA A 25 0.06 -31.80 -4.92
C ALA A 25 -0.14 -30.52 -4.10
N THR A 26 0.64 -30.38 -3.05
CA THR A 26 0.87 -29.08 -2.43
C THR A 26 1.31 -28.13 -3.55
N PRO A 27 0.72 -26.93 -3.69
CA PRO A 27 1.22 -25.95 -4.65
C PRO A 27 2.67 -25.69 -4.32
N GLU A 28 3.56 -26.00 -5.24
CA GLU A 28 4.97 -25.67 -5.15
C GLU A 28 5.04 -24.13 -5.20
N ALA A 29 5.42 -23.49 -4.09
CA ALA A 29 5.61 -22.04 -4.04
C ALA A 29 6.59 -21.67 -5.16
N THR A 30 6.17 -20.79 -6.05
CA THR A 30 7.04 -20.21 -7.07
C THR A 30 8.26 -19.62 -6.35
N PRO A 31 9.50 -19.96 -6.70
CA PRO A 31 10.65 -19.38 -6.04
C PRO A 31 10.62 -17.86 -6.25
N GLU A 32 10.65 -17.13 -5.14
CA GLU A 32 10.77 -15.67 -5.13
C GLU A 32 12.01 -15.26 -5.94
N ALA A 33 11.85 -14.26 -6.82
CA ALA A 33 12.94 -13.77 -7.64
C ALA A 33 14.04 -13.19 -6.75
N ALA A 34 15.31 -13.50 -7.06
CA ALA A 34 16.41 -12.90 -6.32
C ALA A 34 16.45 -11.37 -6.59
N PRO A 35 16.81 -10.55 -5.60
CA PRO A 35 16.96 -9.11 -5.79
C PRO A 35 17.98 -8.76 -6.87
N ILE A 36 17.65 -7.80 -7.74
CA ILE A 36 18.58 -7.21 -8.69
C ILE A 36 19.52 -6.26 -7.92
N GLU A 37 20.82 -6.48 -8.04
CA GLU A 37 21.82 -5.61 -7.41
C GLU A 37 22.07 -4.38 -8.29
N LEU A 38 21.98 -3.18 -7.70
CA LEU A 38 22.38 -1.93 -8.32
C LEU A 38 23.85 -1.60 -8.02
N PRO A 39 24.53 -0.80 -8.85
CA PRO A 39 25.87 -0.31 -8.54
C PRO A 39 25.89 0.40 -7.18
N ALA A 40 26.93 0.18 -6.39
CA ALA A 40 27.08 0.85 -5.11
C ALA A 40 27.22 2.36 -5.30
N VAL A 41 26.47 3.14 -4.50
CA VAL A 41 26.56 4.60 -4.43
C VAL A 41 27.44 4.99 -3.24
N ASP A 42 28.37 5.93 -3.46
CA ASP A 42 29.14 6.60 -2.38
C ASP A 42 28.59 8.01 -2.20
N PRO A 43 27.73 8.27 -1.21
CA PRO A 43 27.13 9.59 -1.01
C PRO A 43 28.13 10.72 -0.80
N LEU A 44 29.34 10.42 -0.26
CA LEU A 44 30.43 11.40 -0.11
C LEU A 44 30.96 11.93 -1.45
N ALA A 45 30.87 11.11 -2.52
CA ALA A 45 31.35 11.49 -3.85
C ALA A 45 30.27 12.21 -4.68
N VAL A 46 28.99 12.21 -4.23
CA VAL A 46 27.85 12.80 -4.95
C VAL A 46 27.75 14.31 -4.64
N THR A 47 27.59 15.11 -5.69
CA THR A 47 27.49 16.59 -5.56
C THR A 47 26.38 17.14 -6.44
N GLY A 48 25.78 18.24 -6.00
CA GLY A 48 24.67 18.93 -6.69
C GLY A 48 23.38 18.82 -5.91
N ASP A 49 22.39 19.64 -6.25
CA ASP A 49 21.11 19.69 -5.54
C ASP A 49 20.08 18.80 -6.26
N ILE A 50 19.10 18.31 -5.50
CA ILE A 50 18.00 17.46 -5.94
C ILE A 50 16.69 18.13 -5.56
N VAL A 51 15.77 18.24 -6.51
CA VAL A 51 14.45 18.87 -6.29
C VAL A 51 13.36 17.83 -6.55
N THR A 52 12.57 17.56 -5.51
CA THR A 52 11.45 16.62 -5.55
C THR A 52 10.17 17.33 -5.15
N ALA A 53 9.04 16.97 -5.75
CA ALA A 53 7.74 17.44 -5.30
C ALA A 53 6.66 16.37 -5.58
N GLY A 54 5.59 16.39 -4.80
CA GLY A 54 4.46 15.51 -5.09
C GLY A 54 3.64 15.07 -3.89
N SER A 55 3.27 13.79 -3.90
CA SER A 55 2.39 13.16 -2.93
C SER A 55 2.79 13.42 -1.48
N SER A 56 1.84 13.88 -0.67
CA SER A 56 1.97 14.03 0.78
C SER A 56 2.23 12.67 1.47
N THR A 57 1.67 11.60 0.92
CA THR A 57 1.90 10.23 1.42
C THR A 57 3.33 9.75 1.18
N VAL A 58 3.90 10.02 0.00
CA VAL A 58 5.29 9.61 -0.30
C VAL A 58 6.30 10.54 0.37
N PHE A 59 5.89 11.76 0.75
CA PHE A 59 6.75 12.76 1.37
C PHE A 59 7.55 12.24 2.57
N PRO A 60 6.95 11.62 3.64
CA PRO A 60 7.71 11.16 4.78
C PRO A 60 8.70 10.03 4.43
N LEU A 61 8.38 9.16 3.48
CA LEU A 61 9.31 8.13 3.01
C LEU A 61 10.49 8.74 2.26
N SER A 62 10.22 9.72 1.39
CA SER A 62 11.28 10.44 0.68
C SER A 62 12.17 11.25 1.62
N GLU A 63 11.60 11.85 2.68
CA GLU A 63 12.39 12.52 3.73
C GLU A 63 13.28 11.54 4.48
N ALA A 64 12.76 10.36 4.88
CA ALA A 64 13.55 9.36 5.58
C ALA A 64 14.74 8.87 4.75
N VAL A 65 14.53 8.59 3.45
CA VAL A 65 15.61 8.18 2.55
C VAL A 65 16.58 9.32 2.29
N ALA A 66 16.10 10.55 2.10
CA ALA A 66 16.96 11.73 1.91
C ALA A 66 17.82 12.01 3.15
N GLN A 67 17.25 11.86 4.35
CA GLN A 67 18.00 11.99 5.60
C GLN A 67 19.09 10.91 5.70
N LEU A 68 18.77 9.66 5.37
CA LEU A 68 19.77 8.59 5.34
C LEU A 68 20.90 8.88 4.35
N PHE A 69 20.57 9.40 3.16
CA PHE A 69 21.54 9.78 2.14
C PHE A 69 22.48 10.91 2.62
N ILE A 70 21.92 11.89 3.34
CA ILE A 70 22.70 12.99 3.97
C ILE A 70 23.56 12.44 5.11
N ASP A 71 23.04 11.57 5.96
CA ASP A 71 23.77 10.99 7.10
C ASP A 71 24.94 10.11 6.62
N GLU A 72 24.83 9.49 5.44
CA GLU A 72 25.94 8.77 4.79
C GLU A 72 26.91 9.67 4.04
N GLY A 73 26.72 10.99 4.06
CA GLY A 73 27.71 11.98 3.67
C GLY A 73 27.37 12.82 2.44
N PHE A 74 26.16 12.72 1.87
CA PHE A 74 25.74 13.61 0.80
C PHE A 74 25.73 15.06 1.28
N SER A 75 26.37 15.96 0.53
CA SER A 75 26.58 17.36 0.92
C SER A 75 25.73 18.37 0.14
N GLY A 76 24.99 17.93 -0.87
CA GLY A 76 24.04 18.76 -1.61
C GLY A 76 22.72 18.95 -0.84
N ALA A 77 21.85 19.79 -1.36
CA ALA A 77 20.49 19.95 -0.83
C ALA A 77 19.52 18.96 -1.49
N VAL A 78 18.69 18.29 -0.70
CA VAL A 78 17.50 17.56 -1.18
C VAL A 78 16.28 18.36 -0.74
N THR A 79 15.60 18.97 -1.71
CA THR A 79 14.35 19.71 -1.46
C THR A 79 13.19 18.80 -1.80
N ILE A 80 12.25 18.62 -0.85
CA ILE A 80 11.07 17.80 -1.04
C ILE A 80 9.85 18.64 -0.67
N ASP A 81 8.98 18.89 -1.65
CA ASP A 81 7.75 19.68 -1.46
C ASP A 81 6.52 18.75 -1.48
N SER A 82 5.73 18.80 -0.40
CA SER A 82 4.43 18.12 -0.32
C SER A 82 3.36 19.00 -0.96
N VAL A 83 2.93 18.65 -2.19
CA VAL A 83 1.98 19.43 -3.00
C VAL A 83 0.90 18.56 -3.64
N GLY A 84 0.78 17.30 -3.18
CA GLY A 84 -0.07 16.28 -3.77
C GLY A 84 0.49 15.70 -5.08
N THR A 85 0.06 14.49 -5.45
CA THR A 85 0.53 13.77 -6.66
C THR A 85 0.34 14.60 -7.94
N GLY A 86 -0.84 15.23 -8.09
CA GLY A 86 -1.13 16.07 -9.27
C GLY A 86 -0.22 17.29 -9.36
N GLY A 87 0.01 17.98 -8.23
CA GLY A 87 0.94 19.11 -8.14
C GLY A 87 2.39 18.70 -8.43
N GLY A 88 2.79 17.49 -8.00
CA GLY A 88 4.09 16.90 -8.35
C GLY A 88 4.27 16.71 -9.85
N PHE A 89 3.32 16.09 -10.52
CA PHE A 89 3.36 15.93 -11.98
C PHE A 89 3.23 17.25 -12.74
N GLU A 90 2.49 18.23 -12.23
CA GLU A 90 2.46 19.56 -12.84
C GLU A 90 3.86 20.19 -12.86
N ARG A 91 4.60 20.09 -11.73
CA ARG A 91 5.98 20.63 -11.67
C ARG A 91 6.96 19.80 -12.50
N PHE A 92 6.85 18.48 -12.47
CA PHE A 92 7.74 17.57 -13.21
C PHE A 92 7.46 17.54 -14.71
N CYS A 93 6.20 17.30 -15.11
CA CYS A 93 5.77 17.16 -16.49
C CYS A 93 5.30 18.48 -17.12
N GLY A 94 4.61 19.34 -16.37
CA GLY A 94 4.06 20.58 -16.93
C GLY A 94 5.10 21.69 -17.04
N LYS A 95 6.01 21.81 -16.08
CA LYS A 95 6.97 22.92 -15.98
C LYS A 95 8.44 22.48 -16.09
N GLY A 96 8.76 21.21 -15.83
CA GLY A 96 10.15 20.74 -15.82
C GLY A 96 10.99 21.27 -14.65
N GLU A 97 10.34 21.70 -13.55
CA GLU A 97 10.98 22.37 -12.42
C GLU A 97 11.60 21.39 -11.42
N THR A 98 11.13 20.14 -11.36
CA THR A 98 11.63 19.12 -10.44
C THR A 98 12.37 18.00 -11.14
N ASP A 99 13.26 17.33 -10.43
CA ASP A 99 14.04 16.20 -10.90
C ASP A 99 13.30 14.87 -10.67
N VAL A 100 12.52 14.83 -9.59
CA VAL A 100 11.72 13.68 -9.17
C VAL A 100 10.30 14.14 -8.86
N ALA A 101 9.32 13.28 -9.18
CA ALA A 101 7.94 13.46 -8.73
C ALA A 101 7.55 12.30 -7.81
N ASN A 102 7.06 12.63 -6.60
CA ASN A 102 6.46 11.67 -5.69
C ASN A 102 5.00 11.41 -6.05
N ALA A 103 4.57 10.16 -6.11
CA ALA A 103 3.21 9.82 -6.49
C ALA A 103 2.65 8.63 -5.71
N SER A 104 1.40 8.73 -5.25
CA SER A 104 0.65 7.67 -4.59
C SER A 104 -0.36 6.98 -5.53
N ARG A 105 -0.18 7.14 -6.82
CA ARG A 105 -0.89 6.48 -7.92
C ARG A 105 -0.02 6.44 -9.17
N PRO A 106 -0.37 5.60 -10.15
CA PRO A 106 0.26 5.66 -11.47
C PRO A 106 0.07 7.02 -12.15
N VAL A 107 1.06 7.38 -13.00
CA VAL A 107 0.98 8.56 -13.87
C VAL A 107 -0.23 8.44 -14.82
N LYS A 108 -0.95 9.54 -15.04
CA LYS A 108 -2.09 9.59 -15.96
C LYS A 108 -1.61 9.87 -17.40
N ASP A 109 -2.39 9.44 -18.40
CA ASP A 109 -2.09 9.69 -19.81
C ASP A 109 -1.90 11.19 -20.11
N SER A 110 -2.73 12.06 -19.52
CA SER A 110 -2.61 13.52 -19.66
C SER A 110 -1.31 14.08 -19.06
N GLU A 111 -0.78 13.46 -18.00
CA GLU A 111 0.51 13.83 -17.40
C GLU A 111 1.68 13.35 -18.27
N VAL A 112 1.57 12.16 -18.90
CA VAL A 112 2.55 11.67 -19.88
C VAL A 112 2.58 12.59 -21.11
N GLU A 113 1.43 13.01 -21.62
CA GLU A 113 1.32 13.98 -22.73
C GLU A 113 1.96 15.32 -22.37
N ALA A 114 1.74 15.81 -21.14
CA ALA A 114 2.37 17.04 -20.65
C ALA A 114 3.89 16.92 -20.58
N CYS A 115 4.41 15.79 -20.09
CA CYS A 115 5.84 15.50 -20.06
C CYS A 115 6.46 15.50 -21.47
N ALA A 116 5.80 14.87 -22.43
CA ALA A 116 6.24 14.80 -23.82
C ALA A 116 6.24 16.17 -24.53
N ALA A 117 5.42 17.11 -24.04
CA ALA A 117 5.33 18.47 -24.59
C ALA A 117 6.44 19.42 -24.08
N LEU A 118 7.20 19.03 -23.07
CA LEU A 118 8.35 19.80 -22.57
C LEU A 118 9.47 19.94 -23.64
N SER A 119 10.36 20.89 -23.42
CA SER A 119 11.56 21.05 -24.24
C SER A 119 12.80 21.26 -23.33
N PRO A 120 13.66 20.24 -23.15
CA PRO A 120 13.57 18.88 -23.73
C PRO A 120 12.34 18.09 -23.23
N ALA A 121 11.83 17.19 -24.07
CA ALA A 121 10.74 16.29 -23.71
C ALA A 121 11.19 15.31 -22.63
N ARG A 122 10.25 14.92 -21.73
CA ARG A 122 10.48 13.90 -20.68
C ARG A 122 9.61 12.68 -20.93
N THR A 123 10.12 11.53 -20.51
CA THR A 123 9.37 10.27 -20.46
C THR A 123 9.38 9.80 -19.00
N PRO A 124 8.22 9.86 -18.30
CA PRO A 124 8.18 9.46 -16.89
C PRO A 124 8.52 7.97 -16.73
N ILE A 125 9.54 7.67 -15.94
CA ILE A 125 9.95 6.32 -15.55
C ILE A 125 9.47 6.12 -14.12
N ALA A 126 8.64 5.09 -13.90
CA ALA A 126 8.10 4.74 -12.61
C ALA A 126 9.08 3.86 -11.83
N PHE A 127 9.33 4.21 -10.57
CA PHE A 127 10.04 3.40 -9.61
C PHE A 127 9.09 3.14 -8.43
N ARG A 128 8.55 1.92 -8.32
CA ARG A 128 7.72 1.56 -7.18
C ARG A 128 8.62 1.38 -5.96
N VAL A 129 8.31 2.10 -4.88
CA VAL A 129 9.16 2.17 -3.68
C VAL A 129 8.47 1.60 -2.44
N GLY A 130 7.17 1.33 -2.51
CA GLY A 130 6.44 0.77 -1.38
C GLY A 130 4.93 0.73 -1.63
N THR A 131 4.20 0.43 -0.57
CA THR A 131 2.74 0.41 -0.57
C THR A 131 2.23 1.00 0.75
N ASP A 132 1.33 1.97 0.66
CA ASP A 132 0.54 2.47 1.78
C ASP A 132 -0.77 1.71 1.86
N ALA A 133 -1.18 1.28 3.05
CA ALA A 133 -2.46 0.65 3.27
C ALA A 133 -3.04 1.07 4.62
N LEU A 134 -4.36 1.27 4.65
CA LEU A 134 -5.10 1.61 5.85
C LEU A 134 -5.75 0.36 6.44
N ALA A 135 -5.64 0.17 7.74
CA ALA A 135 -6.47 -0.78 8.47
C ALA A 135 -7.67 -0.04 9.07
N VAL A 136 -8.87 -0.50 8.73
CA VAL A 136 -10.10 -0.11 9.44
C VAL A 136 -10.30 -1.11 10.57
N VAL A 137 -10.35 -0.62 11.81
CA VAL A 137 -10.22 -1.46 12.99
C VAL A 137 -11.35 -1.23 14.00
N VAL A 138 -11.66 -2.30 14.71
CA VAL A 138 -12.53 -2.33 15.90
C VAL A 138 -11.81 -3.00 17.06
N SER A 139 -12.31 -2.84 18.27
CA SER A 139 -11.85 -3.62 19.42
C SER A 139 -11.99 -5.12 19.18
N SER A 140 -11.07 -5.94 19.68
CA SER A 140 -11.22 -7.40 19.68
C SER A 140 -12.46 -7.89 20.44
N ALA A 141 -13.05 -7.03 21.27
CA ALA A 141 -14.33 -7.29 21.96
C ALA A 141 -15.57 -7.01 21.07
N ASN A 142 -15.42 -6.44 19.86
CA ASN A 142 -16.49 -6.32 18.90
C ASN A 142 -16.77 -7.69 18.27
N ASP A 143 -17.96 -8.25 18.54
CA ASP A 143 -18.36 -9.60 18.15
C ASP A 143 -19.43 -9.62 17.04
N PHE A 144 -19.79 -8.46 16.47
CA PHE A 144 -20.88 -8.33 15.52
C PHE A 144 -20.46 -7.83 14.13
N ALA A 145 -19.41 -7.04 14.00
CA ALA A 145 -18.93 -6.53 12.70
C ALA A 145 -17.68 -7.29 12.23
N GLU A 146 -17.76 -7.93 11.06
CA GLU A 146 -16.61 -8.60 10.41
C GLU A 146 -16.17 -7.84 9.14
N ALA A 147 -17.08 -7.08 8.54
CA ALA A 147 -16.82 -6.31 7.34
C ALA A 147 -17.70 -5.07 7.29
N LEU A 148 -17.26 -4.07 6.53
CA LEU A 148 -18.05 -2.90 6.13
C LEU A 148 -18.00 -2.77 4.61
N THR A 149 -19.10 -2.33 4.01
CA THR A 149 -19.01 -1.77 2.66
C THR A 149 -18.34 -0.40 2.72
N CYS A 150 -17.75 0.01 1.61
CA CYS A 150 -17.15 1.34 1.51
C CYS A 150 -18.17 2.46 1.83
N GLN A 151 -19.43 2.29 1.40
CA GLN A 151 -20.51 3.25 1.70
C GLN A 151 -20.86 3.28 3.20
N GLN A 152 -20.86 2.13 3.89
CA GLN A 152 -21.07 2.09 5.34
C GLN A 152 -19.93 2.79 6.09
N LEU A 153 -18.70 2.58 5.65
CA LEU A 153 -17.53 3.24 6.21
C LEU A 153 -17.61 4.76 6.01
N ALA A 154 -17.94 5.21 4.81
CA ALA A 154 -18.18 6.63 4.51
C ALA A 154 -19.33 7.22 5.34
N ALA A 155 -20.43 6.51 5.50
CA ALA A 155 -21.58 6.98 6.30
C ALA A 155 -21.22 7.12 7.79
N ALA A 156 -20.39 6.24 8.34
CA ALA A 156 -19.92 6.36 9.71
C ALA A 156 -19.06 7.62 9.90
N PHE A 157 -18.01 7.79 9.09
CA PHE A 157 -17.05 8.87 9.27
C PHE A 157 -17.52 10.24 8.78
N SER A 158 -18.52 10.30 7.90
CA SER A 158 -19.20 11.57 7.53
C SER A 158 -20.30 12.00 8.53
N GLY A 159 -20.57 11.18 9.56
CA GLY A 159 -21.62 11.46 10.55
C GLY A 159 -23.04 11.19 10.04
N GLN A 160 -23.22 10.58 8.87
CA GLN A 160 -24.54 10.17 8.35
C GLN A 160 -25.12 8.99 9.14
N ALA A 161 -24.28 8.11 9.68
CA ALA A 161 -24.63 7.05 10.61
C ALA A 161 -24.10 7.39 12.00
N ALA A 162 -24.99 7.44 12.99
CA ALA A 162 -24.64 7.75 14.38
C ALA A 162 -24.48 6.49 15.25
N THR A 163 -25.15 5.41 14.88
CA THR A 163 -25.16 4.13 15.60
C THR A 163 -24.77 2.99 14.67
N TRP A 164 -24.31 1.89 15.25
CA TRP A 164 -24.03 0.68 14.48
C TRP A 164 -25.28 0.13 13.77
N ALA A 165 -26.48 0.28 14.39
CA ALA A 165 -27.73 -0.12 13.76
C ALA A 165 -28.12 0.74 12.54
N ASP A 166 -27.57 1.95 12.40
CA ASP A 166 -27.75 2.77 11.18
C ASP A 166 -26.95 2.20 10.00
N LEU A 167 -25.86 1.49 10.27
CA LEU A 167 -25.05 0.81 9.25
C LEU A 167 -25.66 -0.54 8.86
N ASP A 168 -26.09 -1.33 9.86
CA ASP A 168 -26.79 -2.59 9.68
C ASP A 168 -27.84 -2.77 10.79
N PRO A 169 -29.13 -2.90 10.45
CA PRO A 169 -30.20 -3.04 11.47
C PRO A 169 -30.11 -4.28 12.37
N SER A 170 -29.25 -5.26 12.03
CA SER A 170 -28.98 -6.42 12.87
C SER A 170 -27.95 -6.17 13.97
N TRP A 171 -27.22 -5.05 13.89
CA TRP A 171 -26.18 -4.66 14.83
C TRP A 171 -26.74 -3.87 16.03
N PRO A 172 -25.97 -3.70 17.11
CA PRO A 172 -26.41 -2.95 18.28
C PRO A 172 -26.78 -1.50 17.96
N ALA A 173 -27.86 -0.98 18.59
CA ALA A 173 -28.25 0.43 18.48
C ALA A 173 -27.40 1.32 19.41
N GLU A 174 -26.11 1.05 19.46
CA GLU A 174 -25.12 1.79 20.25
C GLU A 174 -24.40 2.81 19.38
N ALA A 175 -24.03 3.95 19.97
CA ALA A 175 -23.34 5.01 19.25
C ALA A 175 -21.95 4.55 18.78
N ILE A 176 -21.61 4.84 17.53
CA ILE A 176 -20.26 4.61 17.00
C ILE A 176 -19.32 5.64 17.63
N ARG A 177 -18.19 5.17 18.18
CA ARG A 177 -17.10 6.03 18.65
C ARG A 177 -16.00 6.00 17.63
N LEU A 178 -15.76 7.15 16.98
CA LEU A 178 -14.84 7.25 15.86
C LEU A 178 -13.45 7.70 16.31
N PHE A 179 -12.41 7.10 15.72
CA PHE A 179 -11.00 7.45 15.94
C PHE A 179 -10.32 7.62 14.59
N SER A 180 -9.64 8.73 14.40
CA SER A 180 -9.03 9.14 13.13
C SER A 180 -7.67 9.79 13.38
N PRO A 181 -6.68 9.58 12.50
CA PRO A 181 -5.52 10.47 12.43
C PRO A 181 -5.95 11.93 12.29
N GLY A 182 -5.09 12.85 12.67
CA GLY A 182 -5.34 14.29 12.51
C GLY A 182 -5.22 14.76 11.07
N SER A 183 -5.66 15.98 10.80
CA SER A 183 -5.70 16.56 9.45
C SER A 183 -4.32 16.83 8.83
N ASP A 184 -3.24 16.78 9.63
CA ASP A 184 -1.87 16.92 9.13
C ASP A 184 -1.28 15.57 8.67
N SER A 185 -2.03 14.47 8.81
CA SER A 185 -1.61 13.11 8.48
C SER A 185 -1.92 12.74 7.03
N GLY A 186 -0.94 12.21 6.30
CA GLY A 186 -1.15 11.61 4.97
C GLY A 186 -2.13 10.43 4.97
N THR A 187 -2.30 9.76 6.11
CA THR A 187 -3.30 8.71 6.34
C THR A 187 -4.72 9.28 6.37
N PHE A 188 -4.91 10.44 7.00
CA PHE A 188 -6.16 11.18 6.97
C PHE A 188 -6.52 11.61 5.54
N ASP A 189 -5.59 12.26 4.83
CA ASP A 189 -5.80 12.69 3.45
C ASP A 189 -6.22 11.52 2.56
N TYR A 190 -5.54 10.38 2.70
CA TYR A 190 -5.87 9.20 1.92
C TYR A 190 -7.27 8.64 2.24
N PHE A 191 -7.65 8.60 3.50
CA PHE A 191 -8.98 8.14 3.89
C PHE A 191 -10.06 9.06 3.31
N VAL A 192 -9.87 10.37 3.36
CA VAL A 192 -10.77 11.34 2.74
C VAL A 192 -10.89 11.07 1.24
N GLU A 193 -9.77 10.96 0.52
CA GLU A 193 -9.75 10.70 -0.92
C GLU A 193 -10.41 9.36 -1.28
N ALA A 194 -9.97 8.26 -0.64
CA ALA A 194 -10.37 6.92 -1.03
C ALA A 194 -11.76 6.49 -0.55
N VAL A 195 -12.25 7.09 0.54
CA VAL A 195 -13.52 6.68 1.17
C VAL A 195 -14.60 7.75 1.05
N LEU A 196 -14.27 9.01 1.32
CA LEU A 196 -15.31 10.05 1.40
C LEU A 196 -15.55 10.74 0.07
N GLU A 197 -14.49 11.02 -0.71
CA GLU A 197 -14.60 11.66 -2.04
C GLU A 197 -14.95 10.66 -3.14
N ALA A 198 -14.48 9.41 -3.05
CA ALA A 198 -14.64 8.42 -4.08
C ALA A 198 -16.10 8.18 -4.48
N GLU A 199 -16.40 8.25 -5.79
CA GLU A 199 -17.77 8.15 -6.35
C GLU A 199 -18.47 6.85 -5.94
N ASP A 200 -17.73 5.75 -5.88
CA ASP A 200 -18.25 4.43 -5.53
C ASP A 200 -18.40 4.20 -4.01
N CYS A 201 -17.99 5.17 -3.19
CA CYS A 201 -18.03 5.12 -1.73
C CYS A 201 -18.91 6.25 -1.15
N GLY A 202 -18.26 7.31 -0.64
CA GLY A 202 -18.95 8.43 0.02
C GLY A 202 -19.56 9.44 -0.96
N ASN A 203 -18.87 9.67 -2.08
CA ASN A 203 -19.26 10.61 -3.14
C ASN A 203 -19.56 12.04 -2.63
N LEU A 204 -18.76 12.50 -1.65
CA LEU A 204 -18.95 13.82 -1.02
C LEU A 204 -18.18 14.94 -1.74
N GLY A 205 -17.23 14.60 -2.61
CA GLY A 205 -16.41 15.57 -3.35
C GLY A 205 -15.75 16.59 -2.39
N ASP A 206 -15.83 17.88 -2.72
CA ASP A 206 -15.20 18.96 -1.95
C ASP A 206 -15.75 19.13 -0.51
N GLU A 207 -16.85 18.43 -0.14
CA GLU A 207 -17.42 18.47 1.21
C GLU A 207 -16.86 17.36 2.13
N ALA A 208 -16.06 16.44 1.60
CA ALA A 208 -15.58 15.25 2.30
C ALA A 208 -14.80 15.57 3.59
N GLU A 209 -13.81 16.44 3.50
CA GLU A 209 -13.01 16.85 4.65
C GLU A 209 -13.85 17.56 5.72
N ALA A 210 -14.72 18.47 5.30
CA ALA A 210 -15.60 19.17 6.24
C ALA A 210 -16.58 18.21 6.93
N ALA A 211 -17.02 17.15 6.23
CA ALA A 211 -17.93 16.14 6.78
C ALA A 211 -17.26 15.34 7.90
N ILE A 212 -16.03 14.81 7.68
CA ILE A 212 -15.32 14.05 8.73
C ILE A 212 -14.93 14.94 9.91
N LEU A 213 -14.45 16.17 9.67
CA LEU A 213 -14.09 17.10 10.73
C LEU A 213 -15.32 17.54 11.56
N GLY A 214 -16.50 17.54 10.97
CA GLY A 214 -17.78 17.87 11.64
C GLY A 214 -18.51 16.67 12.25
N ALA A 215 -18.02 15.45 12.06
CA ALA A 215 -18.67 14.24 12.56
C ALA A 215 -18.77 14.22 14.09
N ALA A 216 -19.92 13.80 14.61
CA ALA A 216 -20.09 13.65 16.05
C ALA A 216 -19.35 12.42 16.58
N ASN A 217 -18.86 12.47 17.82
CA ASN A 217 -18.18 11.35 18.51
C ASN A 217 -16.88 10.89 17.84
N ILE A 218 -16.23 11.74 17.05
CA ILE A 218 -14.91 11.49 16.48
C ILE A 218 -13.81 12.11 17.36
N GLN A 219 -12.72 11.38 17.54
CA GLN A 219 -11.49 11.84 18.18
C GLN A 219 -10.35 11.76 17.19
N PHE A 220 -9.61 12.85 17.09
CA PHE A 220 -8.42 12.96 16.24
C PHE A 220 -7.15 12.88 17.08
N SER A 221 -6.14 12.23 16.57
CA SER A 221 -4.79 12.22 17.15
C SER A 221 -3.74 11.99 16.07
N GLU A 222 -2.61 12.70 16.17
CA GLU A 222 -1.41 12.41 15.37
C GLU A 222 -0.58 11.24 15.95
N ASP A 223 -0.93 10.76 17.15
CA ASP A 223 -0.30 9.62 17.81
C ASP A 223 -1.18 8.38 17.65
N ASP A 224 -0.72 7.43 16.83
CA ASP A 224 -1.43 6.18 16.54
C ASP A 224 -1.65 5.33 17.80
N HIS A 225 -0.75 5.39 18.79
CA HIS A 225 -0.97 4.71 20.07
C HIS A 225 -2.20 5.22 20.83
N VAL A 226 -2.52 6.51 20.70
CA VAL A 226 -3.74 7.10 21.28
C VAL A 226 -4.97 6.57 20.55
N LEU A 227 -4.90 6.43 19.22
CA LEU A 227 -5.98 5.87 18.42
C LEU A 227 -6.21 4.39 18.79
N VAL A 228 -5.15 3.58 18.86
CA VAL A 228 -5.19 2.17 19.28
C VAL A 228 -5.87 2.02 20.65
N GLN A 229 -5.44 2.79 21.66
CA GLN A 229 -6.03 2.75 22.99
C GLN A 229 -7.52 3.17 22.98
N GLY A 230 -7.85 4.15 22.16
CA GLY A 230 -9.22 4.61 22.00
C GLY A 230 -10.14 3.52 21.43
N VAL A 231 -9.69 2.83 20.38
CA VAL A 231 -10.45 1.75 19.76
C VAL A 231 -10.54 0.53 20.68
N GLU A 232 -9.45 0.11 21.33
CA GLU A 232 -9.45 -1.01 22.29
C GLU A 232 -10.44 -0.79 23.42
N GLY A 233 -10.60 0.46 23.86
CA GLY A 233 -11.40 0.84 25.03
C GLY A 233 -12.90 0.62 24.90
N SER A 234 -13.44 0.25 23.73
CA SER A 234 -14.88 0.07 23.55
C SER A 234 -15.22 -0.90 22.42
N PRO A 235 -16.13 -1.88 22.61
CA PRO A 235 -16.60 -2.75 21.53
C PRO A 235 -17.40 -1.98 20.44
N TYR A 236 -17.75 -0.72 20.70
CA TYR A 236 -18.48 0.14 19.76
C TYR A 236 -17.57 1.21 19.11
N ALA A 237 -16.26 1.10 19.30
CA ALA A 237 -15.31 1.96 18.64
C ALA A 237 -15.02 1.48 17.21
N LEU A 238 -14.78 2.43 16.31
CA LEU A 238 -14.36 2.23 14.95
C LEU A 238 -13.25 3.24 14.66
N GLY A 239 -12.12 2.78 14.18
CA GLY A 239 -10.98 3.65 13.85
C GLY A 239 -10.30 3.21 12.57
N TYR A 240 -9.37 4.03 12.11
CA TYR A 240 -8.46 3.66 11.03
C TYR A 240 -7.08 4.30 11.26
N PHE A 241 -6.06 3.63 10.79
CA PHE A 241 -4.66 4.08 10.78
C PHE A 241 -3.84 3.20 9.84
N GLY A 242 -2.54 3.48 9.71
CA GLY A 242 -1.65 2.70 8.85
C GLY A 242 -1.66 1.21 9.22
N PHE A 243 -1.72 0.35 8.20
CA PHE A 243 -1.79 -1.10 8.42
C PHE A 243 -0.54 -1.64 9.15
N ALA A 244 0.64 -1.03 8.96
CA ALA A 244 1.85 -1.43 9.67
C ALA A 244 1.66 -1.35 11.20
N TYR A 245 1.08 -0.26 11.70
CA TYR A 245 0.72 -0.12 13.12
C TYR A 245 -0.30 -1.17 13.58
N TYR A 246 -1.32 -1.44 12.74
CA TYR A 246 -2.27 -2.49 13.07
C TYR A 246 -1.59 -3.85 13.22
N SER A 247 -0.63 -4.18 12.38
CA SER A 247 0.05 -5.49 12.42
C SER A 247 0.79 -5.75 13.74
N GLU A 248 1.28 -4.70 14.39
CA GLU A 248 1.91 -4.75 15.71
C GLU A 248 0.89 -4.91 16.85
N GLU A 249 -0.37 -4.48 16.63
CA GLU A 249 -1.45 -4.43 17.64
C GLU A 249 -2.58 -5.45 17.34
N ALA A 250 -2.34 -6.41 16.46
CA ALA A 250 -3.35 -7.39 16.01
C ALA A 250 -3.90 -8.29 17.14
N ASP A 251 -3.19 -8.40 18.26
CA ASP A 251 -3.68 -9.13 19.45
C ASP A 251 -4.79 -8.37 20.20
N ARG A 252 -4.89 -7.05 20.04
CA ARG A 252 -5.78 -6.15 20.78
C ARG A 252 -6.94 -5.64 19.92
N LEU A 253 -6.71 -5.56 18.62
CA LEU A 253 -7.64 -5.01 17.65
C LEU A 253 -8.02 -6.07 16.62
N LYS A 254 -9.16 -5.85 15.96
CA LYS A 254 -9.63 -6.63 14.82
C LYS A 254 -9.75 -5.72 13.60
N ALA A 255 -9.04 -6.03 12.52
CA ALA A 255 -9.25 -5.36 11.25
C ALA A 255 -10.52 -5.87 10.59
N LEU A 256 -11.32 -4.95 10.05
CA LEU A 256 -12.50 -5.27 9.26
C LEU A 256 -12.13 -5.47 7.80
N ALA A 257 -12.77 -6.42 7.15
CA ALA A 257 -12.73 -6.53 5.71
C ALA A 257 -13.53 -5.38 5.07
N ILE A 258 -13.06 -4.84 3.95
CA ILE A 258 -13.74 -3.77 3.23
C ILE A 258 -14.27 -4.29 1.91
N ASP A 259 -15.55 -4.05 1.67
CA ASP A 259 -16.22 -4.40 0.41
C ASP A 259 -16.35 -3.17 -0.49
N GLY A 260 -15.58 -3.14 -1.57
CA GLY A 260 -15.65 -2.15 -2.63
C GLY A 260 -16.64 -2.51 -3.75
N GLY A 261 -17.52 -3.50 -3.53
CA GLY A 261 -18.52 -3.95 -4.52
C GLY A 261 -18.21 -5.31 -5.18
N SER A 262 -17.04 -5.90 -4.91
CA SER A 262 -16.65 -7.23 -5.41
C SER A 262 -16.64 -8.30 -4.31
N GLY A 263 -17.07 -7.93 -3.11
CA GLY A 263 -17.03 -8.73 -1.91
C GLY A 263 -16.01 -8.21 -0.89
N PRO A 264 -16.15 -8.59 0.38
CA PRO A 264 -15.28 -8.10 1.43
C PRO A 264 -13.86 -8.71 1.33
N VAL A 265 -12.84 -7.85 1.34
CA VAL A 265 -11.43 -8.22 1.35
C VAL A 265 -10.80 -7.73 2.64
N ALA A 266 -10.18 -8.63 3.39
CA ALA A 266 -9.44 -8.28 4.60
C ALA A 266 -8.05 -7.73 4.25
N PRO A 267 -7.54 -6.74 5.02
CA PRO A 267 -6.19 -6.27 4.81
C PRO A 267 -5.17 -7.35 5.21
N SER A 268 -4.24 -7.63 4.31
CA SER A 268 -3.07 -8.47 4.53
C SER A 268 -1.98 -8.05 3.56
N PHE A 269 -0.74 -8.45 3.80
CA PHE A 269 0.33 -8.20 2.85
C PHE A 269 -0.02 -8.72 1.45
N ASP A 270 -0.55 -9.95 1.35
CA ASP A 270 -0.89 -10.58 0.07
C ASP A 270 -2.00 -9.81 -0.66
N THR A 271 -3.09 -9.42 0.02
CA THR A 271 -4.22 -8.70 -0.61
C THR A 271 -3.87 -7.26 -0.97
N VAL A 272 -2.96 -6.64 -0.22
CA VAL A 272 -2.42 -5.30 -0.47
C VAL A 272 -1.51 -5.32 -1.71
N GLU A 273 -0.56 -6.26 -1.79
CA GLU A 273 0.34 -6.38 -2.93
C GLU A 273 -0.37 -6.85 -4.22
N ALA A 274 -1.37 -7.72 -4.09
CA ALA A 274 -2.21 -8.12 -5.23
C ALA A 274 -3.13 -7.01 -5.74
N GLY A 275 -3.23 -5.86 -5.01
CA GLY A 275 -4.16 -4.78 -5.33
C GLY A 275 -5.63 -5.15 -5.16
N GLU A 276 -5.92 -6.17 -4.34
CA GLU A 276 -7.26 -6.65 -4.06
C GLU A 276 -7.93 -5.86 -2.92
N TYR A 277 -7.11 -5.38 -1.96
CA TYR A 277 -7.61 -4.61 -0.83
C TYR A 277 -7.87 -3.15 -1.25
N LEU A 278 -9.10 -2.68 -1.04
CA LEU A 278 -9.56 -1.36 -1.51
C LEU A 278 -8.73 -0.19 -0.95
N LEU A 279 -8.36 -0.26 0.33
CA LEU A 279 -7.65 0.83 1.01
C LEU A 279 -6.13 0.61 1.01
N ALA A 280 -5.60 0.26 -0.16
CA ALA A 280 -4.18 0.15 -0.42
C ALA A 280 -3.82 0.92 -1.69
N ARG A 281 -2.66 1.56 -1.69
CA ARG A 281 -2.15 2.30 -2.84
C ARG A 281 -0.65 2.13 -3.01
N PRO A 282 -0.17 1.93 -4.24
CA PRO A 282 1.25 1.85 -4.53
C PRO A 282 1.91 3.23 -4.38
N LEU A 283 3.13 3.23 -3.86
CA LEU A 283 3.96 4.42 -3.73
C LEU A 283 5.05 4.40 -4.79
N TYR A 284 5.19 5.53 -5.50
CA TYR A 284 6.14 5.70 -6.57
C TYR A 284 6.97 6.96 -6.40
N ILE A 285 8.18 6.92 -6.92
CA ILE A 285 8.90 8.09 -7.36
C ILE A 285 9.07 8.00 -8.88
N TYR A 286 9.03 9.14 -9.57
CA TYR A 286 9.19 9.22 -11.02
C TYR A 286 10.35 10.13 -11.38
N SER A 287 11.11 9.76 -12.39
CA SER A 287 12.10 10.62 -13.03
C SER A 287 12.13 10.37 -14.55
N ASP A 288 13.12 10.89 -15.23
CA ASP A 288 13.35 10.75 -16.67
C ASP A 288 14.81 10.39 -16.95
N ALA A 289 15.07 9.56 -17.95
CA ALA A 289 16.42 9.12 -18.28
C ALA A 289 17.37 10.27 -18.56
N THR A 290 16.90 11.32 -19.28
CA THR A 290 17.72 12.49 -19.59
C THR A 290 18.04 13.29 -18.33
N VAL A 291 17.06 13.46 -17.42
CA VAL A 291 17.28 14.12 -16.11
C VAL A 291 18.34 13.39 -15.31
N MET A 292 18.25 12.05 -15.20
CA MET A 292 19.21 11.24 -14.47
C MET A 292 20.62 11.25 -15.11
N GLN A 293 20.70 11.23 -16.44
CA GLN A 293 21.98 11.27 -17.16
C GLN A 293 22.66 12.65 -17.11
N ASP A 294 21.88 13.73 -17.16
CA ASP A 294 22.38 15.11 -17.08
C ASP A 294 22.71 15.54 -15.64
N LYS A 295 22.05 14.91 -14.65
CA LYS A 295 22.21 15.17 -13.21
C LYS A 295 22.56 13.86 -12.49
N PRO A 296 23.84 13.47 -12.46
CA PRO A 296 24.26 12.22 -11.82
C PRO A 296 23.82 12.08 -10.37
N GLN A 297 23.73 13.19 -9.62
CA GLN A 297 23.21 13.17 -8.25
C GLN A 297 21.76 12.68 -8.15
N VAL A 298 20.94 12.92 -9.18
CA VAL A 298 19.56 12.42 -9.23
C VAL A 298 19.54 10.91 -9.49
N ALA A 299 20.38 10.44 -10.42
CA ALA A 299 20.54 9.02 -10.67
C ALA A 299 21.03 8.26 -9.43
N ASP A 300 22.05 8.80 -8.75
CA ASP A 300 22.62 8.22 -7.54
C ASP A 300 21.62 8.23 -6.38
N PHE A 301 20.83 9.29 -6.22
CA PHE A 301 19.77 9.36 -5.21
C PHE A 301 18.67 8.33 -5.45
N ILE A 302 18.21 8.14 -6.71
CA ILE A 302 17.20 7.12 -7.04
C ILE A 302 17.75 5.72 -6.82
N ASN A 303 19.00 5.46 -7.23
CA ASN A 303 19.67 4.19 -6.95
C ASN A 303 19.77 3.93 -5.43
N PHE A 304 20.22 4.94 -4.66
CA PHE A 304 20.30 4.86 -3.21
C PHE A 304 18.93 4.61 -2.59
N TYR A 305 17.88 5.28 -3.08
CA TYR A 305 16.50 5.07 -2.66
C TYR A 305 16.09 3.60 -2.84
N LEU A 306 16.23 3.06 -4.06
CA LEU A 306 15.87 1.67 -4.40
C LEU A 306 16.70 0.62 -3.67
N SER A 307 17.89 0.98 -3.21
CA SER A 307 18.78 0.09 -2.47
C SER A 307 18.53 0.08 -0.97
N ASN A 308 17.96 1.16 -0.41
CA ASN A 308 17.86 1.35 1.03
C ASN A 308 16.42 1.51 1.55
N VAL A 309 15.42 1.65 0.68
CA VAL A 309 14.03 1.91 1.08
C VAL A 309 13.50 0.90 2.10
N ASP A 310 13.86 -0.38 1.96
CA ASP A 310 13.43 -1.45 2.87
C ASP A 310 13.92 -1.25 4.31
N SER A 311 15.00 -0.48 4.50
CA SER A 311 15.56 -0.22 5.82
C SER A 311 14.84 0.89 6.60
N VAL A 312 14.03 1.72 5.93
CA VAL A 312 13.37 2.89 6.52
C VAL A 312 11.84 2.82 6.39
N ILE A 313 11.31 2.07 5.43
CA ILE A 313 9.89 2.12 5.08
C ILE A 313 8.97 1.66 6.22
N GLY A 314 9.41 0.68 7.01
CA GLY A 314 8.68 0.20 8.19
C GLY A 314 8.55 1.26 9.28
N ASP A 315 9.60 2.06 9.51
CA ASP A 315 9.59 3.14 10.50
C ASP A 315 8.64 4.28 10.10
N VAL A 316 8.36 4.42 8.80
CA VAL A 316 7.38 5.37 8.27
C VAL A 316 5.94 4.85 8.36
N GLY A 317 5.76 3.54 8.64
CA GLY A 317 4.46 2.91 8.76
C GLY A 317 3.89 2.39 7.43
N TYR A 318 4.74 2.17 6.42
CA TYR A 318 4.37 1.61 5.11
C TYR A 318 4.96 0.23 4.90
N PHE A 319 4.52 -0.44 3.85
CA PHE A 319 5.03 -1.75 3.44
C PHE A 319 6.10 -1.62 2.38
N PRO A 320 7.16 -2.44 2.44
CA PRO A 320 8.03 -2.65 1.30
C PRO A 320 7.21 -3.06 0.08
N ALA A 321 7.60 -2.60 -1.09
CA ALA A 321 7.11 -3.19 -2.33
C ALA A 321 7.62 -4.64 -2.43
N SER A 322 6.89 -5.50 -3.14
CA SER A 322 7.36 -6.87 -3.38
C SER A 322 8.72 -6.89 -4.06
N THR A 323 9.48 -7.96 -3.85
CA THR A 323 10.78 -8.17 -4.53
C THR A 323 10.65 -8.04 -6.05
N GLU A 324 9.54 -8.49 -6.64
CA GLU A 324 9.25 -8.35 -8.07
C GLU A 324 9.13 -6.88 -8.47
N ALA A 325 8.33 -6.09 -7.75
CA ALA A 325 8.12 -4.67 -8.04
C ALA A 325 9.40 -3.84 -7.85
N LEU A 326 10.19 -4.14 -6.79
CA LEU A 326 11.51 -3.51 -6.61
C LEU A 326 12.50 -3.90 -7.70
N ASN A 327 12.48 -5.16 -8.17
CA ASN A 327 13.31 -5.59 -9.28
C ASN A 327 12.93 -4.91 -10.60
N GLU A 328 11.63 -4.70 -10.86
CA GLU A 328 11.18 -3.91 -12.01
C GLU A 328 11.69 -2.46 -11.92
N ALA A 329 11.61 -1.84 -10.75
CA ALA A 329 12.12 -0.50 -10.52
C ALA A 329 13.66 -0.43 -10.71
N ARG A 330 14.41 -1.40 -10.18
CA ARG A 330 15.87 -1.49 -10.33
C ARG A 330 16.26 -1.71 -11.80
N GLN A 331 15.53 -2.57 -12.52
CA GLN A 331 15.76 -2.79 -13.94
C GLN A 331 15.48 -1.53 -14.77
N ALA A 332 14.38 -0.81 -14.45
CA ALA A 332 14.06 0.44 -15.11
C ALA A 332 15.15 1.50 -14.91
N TRP A 333 15.77 1.55 -13.73
CA TRP A 333 16.94 2.41 -13.48
C TRP A 333 18.15 2.00 -14.31
N LEU A 334 18.50 0.70 -14.35
CA LEU A 334 19.61 0.19 -15.16
C LEU A 334 19.42 0.51 -16.64
N ASP A 335 18.21 0.27 -17.18
CA ASP A 335 17.86 0.56 -18.58
C ASP A 335 17.99 2.05 -18.88
N ALA A 336 17.52 2.92 -17.98
CA ALA A 336 17.63 4.37 -18.12
C ALA A 336 19.07 4.87 -18.10
N MET A 337 19.96 4.18 -17.37
CA MET A 337 21.39 4.49 -17.32
C MET A 337 22.21 3.76 -18.39
N GLY A 338 21.60 2.89 -19.22
CA GLY A 338 22.26 2.15 -20.28
C GLY A 338 23.20 1.05 -19.76
N GLN A 339 22.86 0.44 -18.62
CA GLN A 339 23.67 -0.60 -17.97
C GLN A 339 23.05 -2.00 -18.10
#